data_c1778d9a276ac9c3e798a0661a3615aa
#
_entry.id   c1778d9a276ac9c3e798a0661a3615aa
#
_cell.length_a   1.000
_cell.length_b   1.000
_cell.length_c   1.000
_cell.angle_alpha   90.00
_cell.angle_beta   90.00
_cell.angle_gamma   90.00
#
_symmetry.space_group_name_H-M   'P 1'
#
loop_
_entity.id
_entity.type
_entity.pdbx_description
1 polymer ?
#
loop_
_entity_poly.entity_id
_entity_poly.type
_entity_poly.pdbx_seq_one_letter_code
_entity_poly.pdbx_strand_id
1 'polypeptide(L)'
;MPQPLQDDLLDAINREDWLAARDILERLLRQCAPDSESGASTEAVVAALRAVLEQPKPTDQLAAGLGDHAELQALLRDLASIRAFILGLSRGDLSQPLPMKGFLSGVLKMLQANLKHLTWQTTMIAKGDFTQRVDFMGEFADAFNDMVRQLESARKALVESEERYRTLAAIDPLTGLYNRRYFFETALKEFYKAERASRTIAIVMLDLDLFKITNDVHGHAAGDAVLKEVSARLVAALRMSDTACRFGGEEFVIVLPETSIEQAGQIAERIRHGIERTPIIHGRHVMDITASLGISQFQGAGSDRIISEKDIDRAISRADKALYKAKNAGRNTVAFCP
;
A
#
# COMPACT_ATOMS: atom_id res chain seq x y z
N MET A 1 3.09 -10.39 -65.54
CA MET A 1 4.27 -9.82 -64.85
C MET A 1 5.46 -10.72 -65.08
N PRO A 2 6.64 -10.22 -65.42
CA PRO A 2 7.82 -11.05 -65.58
C PRO A 2 8.29 -11.53 -64.20
N GLN A 3 8.26 -12.86 -64.02
CA GLN A 3 8.58 -13.58 -62.79
C GLN A 3 9.92 -13.20 -62.12
N PRO A 4 11.01 -12.92 -62.89
CA PRO A 4 12.32 -12.60 -62.29
C PRO A 4 12.34 -11.31 -61.49
N LEU A 5 11.62 -10.26 -61.84
CA LEU A 5 11.60 -8.99 -61.09
C LEU A 5 10.78 -9.04 -59.82
N GLN A 6 9.83 -9.98 -59.71
CA GLN A 6 9.09 -10.24 -58.45
C GLN A 6 9.99 -10.93 -57.43
N ASP A 7 10.81 -11.88 -57.90
CA ASP A 7 11.74 -12.61 -57.05
C ASP A 7 12.86 -11.65 -56.55
N ASP A 8 13.39 -10.77 -57.40
CA ASP A 8 14.36 -9.75 -57.05
C ASP A 8 13.80 -8.74 -56.04
N LEU A 9 12.51 -8.37 -56.14
CA LEU A 9 11.85 -7.48 -55.16
C LEU A 9 11.70 -8.15 -53.78
N LEU A 10 11.29 -9.42 -53.80
CA LEU A 10 11.17 -10.20 -52.56
C LEU A 10 12.52 -10.38 -51.88
N ASP A 11 13.56 -10.63 -52.66
CA ASP A 11 14.95 -10.74 -52.17
C ASP A 11 15.49 -9.44 -51.59
N ALA A 12 15.20 -8.29 -52.20
CA ALA A 12 15.59 -6.98 -51.69
C ALA A 12 14.86 -6.65 -50.38
N ILE A 13 13.57 -6.97 -50.29
CA ILE A 13 12.76 -6.81 -49.07
C ILE A 13 13.31 -7.69 -47.93
N ASN A 14 13.63 -8.95 -48.24
CA ASN A 14 14.13 -9.91 -47.24
C ASN A 14 15.54 -9.56 -46.73
N ARG A 15 16.32 -8.81 -47.53
CA ARG A 15 17.64 -8.27 -47.10
C ARG A 15 17.57 -6.90 -46.47
N GLU A 16 16.37 -6.35 -46.25
CA GLU A 16 16.15 -5.00 -45.74
C GLU A 16 16.80 -3.89 -46.59
N ASP A 17 17.09 -4.19 -47.88
CA ASP A 17 17.62 -3.21 -48.81
C ASP A 17 16.49 -2.42 -49.49
N TRP A 18 15.99 -1.46 -48.74
CA TRP A 18 14.86 -0.61 -49.17
C TRP A 18 15.16 0.26 -50.39
N LEU A 19 16.42 0.56 -50.67
CA LEU A 19 16.86 1.31 -51.85
C LEU A 19 16.75 0.42 -53.10
N ALA A 20 17.25 -0.80 -53.02
CA ALA A 20 17.14 -1.77 -54.08
C ALA A 20 15.68 -2.17 -54.34
N ALA A 21 14.90 -2.41 -53.29
CA ALA A 21 13.46 -2.72 -53.40
C ALA A 21 12.69 -1.57 -54.06
N ARG A 22 13.00 -0.33 -53.77
CA ARG A 22 12.40 0.84 -54.40
C ARG A 22 12.71 0.89 -55.89
N ASP A 23 13.98 0.74 -56.29
CA ASP A 23 14.42 0.77 -57.70
C ASP A 23 13.80 -0.36 -58.53
N ILE A 24 13.64 -1.54 -57.96
CA ILE A 24 12.97 -2.68 -58.57
C ILE A 24 11.47 -2.39 -58.74
N LEU A 25 10.85 -1.82 -57.72
CA LEU A 25 9.43 -1.44 -57.77
C LEU A 25 9.19 -0.37 -58.84
N GLU A 26 10.05 0.63 -58.96
CA GLU A 26 9.98 1.63 -60.04
C GLU A 26 10.13 1.02 -61.41
N ARG A 27 11.01 0.02 -61.60
CA ARG A 27 11.17 -0.72 -62.88
C ARG A 27 9.92 -1.55 -63.18
N LEU A 28 9.36 -2.24 -62.20
CA LEU A 28 8.13 -3.01 -62.35
C LEU A 28 6.95 -2.12 -62.77
N LEU A 29 6.80 -0.98 -62.14
CA LEU A 29 5.76 0.01 -62.45
C LEU A 29 5.92 0.57 -63.89
N ARG A 30 7.13 0.86 -64.35
CA ARG A 30 7.43 1.29 -65.71
C ARG A 30 7.13 0.22 -66.74
N GLN A 31 7.33 -1.07 -66.44
CA GLN A 31 7.03 -2.18 -67.37
C GLN A 31 5.54 -2.51 -67.45
N CYS A 32 4.77 -2.21 -66.43
CA CYS A 32 3.33 -2.49 -66.35
C CYS A 32 2.48 -1.36 -66.99
N ALA A 33 3.07 -0.26 -67.47
CA ALA A 33 2.39 0.85 -68.12
C ALA A 33 2.66 0.79 -69.64
N PRO A 34 1.90 0.03 -70.43
CA PRO A 34 1.89 0.18 -71.88
C PRO A 34 1.22 1.52 -72.24
N ASP A 35 1.71 2.19 -73.28
CA ASP A 35 1.21 3.43 -73.86
C ASP A 35 -0.30 3.39 -74.14
N SER A 36 -1.11 3.70 -73.15
CA SER A 36 -2.56 3.87 -73.31
C SER A 36 -2.97 5.23 -72.76
N GLU A 37 -3.59 6.01 -73.63
CA GLU A 37 -4.01 7.40 -73.45
C GLU A 37 -4.97 7.69 -72.28
N SER A 38 -5.19 6.79 -71.35
CA SER A 38 -6.10 6.96 -70.18
C SER A 38 -5.58 6.43 -68.85
N GLY A 39 -4.29 6.14 -68.69
CA GLY A 39 -3.70 5.62 -67.45
C GLY A 39 -2.98 6.69 -66.62
N ALA A 40 -3.10 6.70 -65.32
CA ALA A 40 -2.25 7.49 -64.45
C ALA A 40 -0.78 7.24 -64.79
N SER A 41 0.02 8.28 -65.00
CA SER A 41 1.44 8.09 -65.31
C SER A 41 2.12 7.39 -64.14
N THR A 42 3.09 6.52 -64.44
CA THR A 42 3.88 5.81 -63.39
C THR A 42 4.44 6.80 -62.37
N GLU A 43 4.77 7.98 -62.80
CA GLU A 43 5.23 9.11 -61.96
C GLU A 43 4.15 9.59 -60.96
N ALA A 44 2.89 9.64 -61.36
CA ALA A 44 1.78 10.02 -60.49
C ALA A 44 1.53 8.96 -59.41
N VAL A 45 1.67 7.68 -59.75
CA VAL A 45 1.55 6.56 -58.80
C VAL A 45 2.67 6.58 -57.78
N VAL A 46 3.93 6.76 -58.23
CA VAL A 46 5.09 6.84 -57.35
C VAL A 46 4.99 8.09 -56.45
N ALA A 47 4.56 9.22 -56.99
CA ALA A 47 4.36 10.43 -56.22
C ALA A 47 3.27 10.28 -55.15
N ALA A 48 2.17 9.58 -55.46
CA ALA A 48 1.10 9.30 -54.50
C ALA A 48 1.55 8.36 -53.38
N LEU A 49 2.27 7.27 -53.73
CA LEU A 49 2.85 6.36 -52.74
C LEU A 49 3.85 7.07 -51.82
N ARG A 50 4.74 7.91 -52.40
CA ARG A 50 5.71 8.71 -51.63
C ARG A 50 5.01 9.69 -50.68
N ALA A 51 3.99 10.38 -51.17
CA ALA A 51 3.23 11.31 -50.33
C ALA A 51 2.52 10.65 -49.18
N VAL A 52 1.97 9.41 -49.35
CA VAL A 52 1.38 8.63 -48.26
C VAL A 52 2.44 8.24 -47.22
N LEU A 53 3.66 7.93 -47.62
CA LEU A 53 4.72 7.46 -46.72
C LEU A 53 5.47 8.63 -46.03
N GLU A 54 5.72 9.72 -46.72
CA GLU A 54 6.64 10.78 -46.27
C GLU A 54 5.92 12.03 -45.71
N GLN A 55 4.72 12.38 -46.20
CA GLN A 55 4.06 13.63 -45.78
C GLN A 55 3.30 13.51 -44.49
N PRO A 56 3.34 14.52 -43.59
CA PRO A 56 2.62 14.49 -42.31
C PRO A 56 1.10 14.37 -42.43
N LYS A 57 0.52 14.92 -43.49
CA LYS A 57 -0.91 14.86 -43.84
C LYS A 57 -1.04 14.64 -45.36
N PRO A 58 -1.27 13.42 -45.83
CA PRO A 58 -1.59 13.21 -47.23
C PRO A 58 -2.94 13.88 -47.57
N THR A 59 -2.98 14.69 -48.61
CA THR A 59 -4.20 15.35 -49.06
C THR A 59 -5.08 14.36 -49.82
N ASP A 60 -6.41 14.48 -49.70
CA ASP A 60 -7.42 13.71 -50.45
C ASP A 60 -7.30 13.85 -51.97
N GLN A 61 -6.56 14.87 -52.45
CA GLN A 61 -6.25 15.13 -53.84
C GLN A 61 -5.33 14.09 -54.48
N LEU A 62 -4.62 13.26 -53.69
CA LEU A 62 -3.75 12.19 -54.22
C LEU A 62 -4.51 11.11 -55.00
N ALA A 63 -5.77 10.87 -54.69
CA ALA A 63 -6.61 9.92 -55.40
C ALA A 63 -7.13 10.47 -56.75
N ALA A 64 -7.25 11.77 -56.89
CA ALA A 64 -7.82 12.42 -58.07
C ALA A 64 -6.92 12.34 -59.33
N GLY A 65 -5.59 12.17 -59.15
CA GLY A 65 -4.61 12.09 -60.26
C GLY A 65 -4.41 10.67 -60.83
N LEU A 66 -5.04 9.66 -60.22
CA LEU A 66 -4.74 8.23 -60.51
C LEU A 66 -5.72 7.57 -61.51
N GLY A 67 -6.67 8.31 -62.07
CA GLY A 67 -7.66 7.76 -63.00
C GLY A 67 -8.52 6.65 -62.37
N ASP A 68 -9.19 5.84 -63.20
CA ASP A 68 -10.18 4.83 -62.80
C ASP A 68 -9.56 3.48 -62.30
N HIS A 69 -8.32 3.50 -61.74
CA HIS A 69 -7.65 2.30 -61.25
C HIS A 69 -8.12 1.96 -59.83
N ALA A 70 -9.25 1.27 -59.71
CA ALA A 70 -9.87 0.91 -58.45
C ALA A 70 -8.96 0.15 -57.47
N GLU A 71 -8.12 -0.78 -57.98
CA GLU A 71 -7.16 -1.52 -57.18
C GLU A 71 -6.06 -0.65 -56.57
N LEU A 72 -5.52 0.31 -57.32
CA LEU A 72 -4.49 1.23 -56.86
C LEU A 72 -5.05 2.20 -55.84
N GLN A 73 -6.26 2.69 -56.05
CA GLN A 73 -6.95 3.54 -55.04
C GLN A 73 -7.25 2.76 -53.77
N ALA A 74 -7.56 1.46 -53.84
CA ALA A 74 -7.74 0.58 -52.67
C ALA A 74 -6.42 0.42 -51.90
N LEU A 75 -5.31 0.19 -52.61
CA LEU A 75 -3.98 0.02 -51.99
C LEU A 75 -3.56 1.32 -51.27
N LEU A 76 -3.76 2.49 -51.87
CA LEU A 76 -3.44 3.78 -51.22
C LEU A 76 -4.28 4.03 -49.99
N ARG A 77 -5.56 3.67 -50.02
CA ARG A 77 -6.44 3.76 -48.82
C ARG A 77 -5.96 2.83 -47.73
N ASP A 78 -5.53 1.62 -48.04
CA ASP A 78 -5.01 0.65 -47.09
C ASP A 78 -3.71 1.16 -46.44
N LEU A 79 -2.77 1.70 -47.24
CA LEU A 79 -1.53 2.30 -46.74
C LEU A 79 -1.80 3.50 -45.86
N ALA A 80 -2.72 4.40 -46.24
CA ALA A 80 -3.13 5.52 -45.42
C ALA A 80 -3.75 5.07 -44.09
N SER A 81 -4.54 3.99 -44.11
CA SER A 81 -5.15 3.41 -42.90
C SER A 81 -4.11 2.80 -41.97
N ILE A 82 -3.12 2.06 -42.50
CA ILE A 82 -1.98 1.53 -41.75
C ILE A 82 -1.22 2.66 -41.07
N ARG A 83 -0.89 3.69 -41.84
CA ARG A 83 -0.15 4.85 -41.34
C ARG A 83 -0.90 5.54 -40.21
N ALA A 84 -2.19 5.85 -40.41
CA ALA A 84 -3.01 6.47 -39.38
C ALA A 84 -3.05 5.63 -38.11
N PHE A 85 -3.17 4.32 -38.27
CA PHE A 85 -3.15 3.35 -37.14
C PHE A 85 -1.81 3.36 -36.40
N ILE A 86 -0.67 3.29 -37.12
CA ILE A 86 0.67 3.35 -36.49
C ILE A 86 0.89 4.67 -35.78
N LEU A 87 0.48 5.80 -36.37
CA LEU A 87 0.56 7.12 -35.74
C LEU A 87 -0.33 7.20 -34.48
N GLY A 88 -1.49 6.56 -34.50
CA GLY A 88 -2.33 6.42 -33.30
C GLY A 88 -1.61 5.64 -32.20
N LEU A 89 -1.08 4.46 -32.52
CA LEU A 89 -0.31 3.65 -31.58
C LEU A 89 0.89 4.41 -30.98
N SER A 90 1.64 5.12 -31.82
CA SER A 90 2.82 5.90 -31.37
C SER A 90 2.47 7.03 -30.41
N ARG A 91 1.23 7.52 -30.45
CA ARG A 91 0.69 8.56 -29.53
C ARG A 91 -0.01 7.96 -28.29
N GLY A 92 -0.04 6.61 -28.19
CA GLY A 92 -0.73 5.93 -27.10
C GLY A 92 -2.24 5.76 -27.31
N ASP A 93 -2.79 6.13 -28.49
CA ASP A 93 -4.19 5.87 -28.82
C ASP A 93 -4.36 4.41 -29.27
N LEU A 94 -4.74 3.58 -28.33
CA LEU A 94 -4.98 2.15 -28.58
C LEU A 94 -6.44 1.86 -28.99
N SER A 95 -7.29 2.87 -29.21
CA SER A 95 -8.72 2.66 -29.51
C SER A 95 -8.99 2.52 -31.00
N GLN A 96 -8.10 2.95 -31.86
CA GLN A 96 -8.34 3.05 -33.31
C GLN A 96 -8.53 1.68 -33.94
N PRO A 97 -9.56 1.50 -34.81
CA PRO A 97 -9.75 0.29 -35.57
C PRO A 97 -8.87 0.28 -36.82
N LEU A 98 -8.39 -0.90 -37.21
CA LEU A 98 -7.73 -1.13 -38.50
C LEU A 98 -8.67 -2.01 -39.37
N PRO A 99 -9.41 -1.40 -40.32
CA PRO A 99 -10.47 -2.11 -41.04
C PRO A 99 -9.99 -3.12 -42.09
N MET A 100 -8.73 -3.01 -42.50
CA MET A 100 -8.15 -3.89 -43.52
C MET A 100 -7.96 -5.34 -43.01
N LYS A 101 -7.85 -6.26 -43.97
CA LYS A 101 -7.56 -7.69 -43.75
C LYS A 101 -6.17 -8.07 -44.29
N GLY A 102 -5.64 -9.20 -43.89
CA GLY A 102 -4.36 -9.73 -44.34
C GLY A 102 -3.31 -9.82 -43.22
N PHE A 103 -2.16 -10.36 -43.57
CA PHE A 103 -1.07 -10.68 -42.65
C PHE A 103 -0.61 -9.44 -41.84
N LEU A 104 -0.28 -8.35 -42.52
CA LEU A 104 0.20 -7.10 -41.90
C LEU A 104 -0.83 -6.52 -40.91
N SER A 105 -2.11 -6.50 -41.30
CA SER A 105 -3.19 -6.06 -40.43
C SER A 105 -3.33 -6.96 -39.20
N GLY A 106 -3.15 -8.25 -39.34
CA GLY A 106 -3.14 -9.22 -38.24
C GLY A 106 -2.04 -8.93 -37.24
N VAL A 107 -0.81 -8.74 -37.71
CA VAL A 107 0.35 -8.42 -36.86
C VAL A 107 0.15 -7.07 -36.10
N LEU A 108 -0.33 -6.05 -36.79
CA LEU A 108 -0.58 -4.73 -36.17
C LEU A 108 -1.71 -4.78 -35.12
N LYS A 109 -2.77 -5.53 -35.40
CA LYS A 109 -3.86 -5.75 -34.42
C LYS A 109 -3.36 -6.55 -33.21
N MET A 110 -2.50 -7.53 -33.41
CA MET A 110 -1.86 -8.27 -32.31
C MET A 110 -1.00 -7.35 -31.44
N LEU A 111 -0.18 -6.49 -32.05
CA LEU A 111 0.60 -5.48 -31.33
C LEU A 111 -0.31 -4.54 -30.52
N GLN A 112 -1.41 -4.05 -31.11
CA GLN A 112 -2.38 -3.22 -30.39
C GLN A 112 -3.00 -3.97 -29.21
N ALA A 113 -3.38 -5.23 -29.38
CA ALA A 113 -3.94 -6.06 -28.32
C ALA A 113 -2.95 -6.27 -27.17
N ASN A 114 -1.68 -6.52 -27.50
CA ASN A 114 -0.60 -6.65 -26.52
C ASN A 114 -0.41 -5.37 -25.72
N LEU A 115 -0.39 -4.22 -26.37
CA LEU A 115 -0.28 -2.91 -25.71
C LEU A 115 -1.48 -2.60 -24.80
N LYS A 116 -2.70 -2.93 -25.25
CA LYS A 116 -3.92 -2.83 -24.43
C LYS A 116 -3.83 -3.71 -23.19
N HIS A 117 -3.40 -4.95 -23.35
CA HIS A 117 -3.25 -5.89 -22.25
C HIS A 117 -2.20 -5.42 -21.25
N LEU A 118 -1.05 -4.94 -21.74
CA LEU A 118 -0.01 -4.36 -20.90
C LEU A 118 -0.52 -3.15 -20.07
N THR A 119 -1.29 -2.26 -20.73
CA THR A 119 -1.90 -1.11 -20.04
C THR A 119 -2.84 -1.56 -18.93
N TRP A 120 -3.65 -2.59 -19.18
CA TRP A 120 -4.53 -3.16 -18.17
C TRP A 120 -3.74 -3.77 -17.01
N GLN A 121 -2.72 -4.59 -17.29
CA GLN A 121 -1.86 -5.20 -16.26
C GLN A 121 -1.17 -4.14 -15.41
N THR A 122 -0.60 -3.10 -16.03
CA THR A 122 0.01 -1.97 -15.31
C THR A 122 -1.01 -1.27 -14.39
N THR A 123 -2.25 -1.11 -14.85
CA THR A 123 -3.33 -0.54 -14.04
C THR A 123 -3.68 -1.43 -12.84
N MET A 124 -3.67 -2.75 -13.00
CA MET A 124 -3.90 -3.69 -11.89
C MET A 124 -2.77 -3.64 -10.87
N ILE A 125 -1.51 -3.58 -11.33
CA ILE A 125 -0.34 -3.43 -10.45
C ILE A 125 -0.43 -2.11 -9.67
N ALA A 126 -0.79 -1.02 -10.32
CA ALA A 126 -0.99 0.27 -9.66
C ALA A 126 -2.09 0.24 -8.57
N LYS A 127 -3.09 -0.64 -8.70
CA LYS A 127 -4.11 -0.91 -7.69
C LYS A 127 -3.67 -1.89 -6.60
N GLY A 128 -2.43 -2.40 -6.68
CA GLY A 128 -1.85 -3.29 -5.68
C GLY A 128 -1.92 -4.79 -6.01
N ASP A 129 -2.36 -5.16 -7.19
CA ASP A 129 -2.32 -6.55 -7.66
C ASP A 129 -0.97 -6.86 -8.33
N PHE A 130 -0.02 -7.30 -7.54
CA PHE A 130 1.32 -7.69 -7.99
C PHE A 130 1.41 -9.13 -8.52
N THR A 131 0.28 -9.83 -8.70
CA THR A 131 0.28 -11.18 -9.29
C THR A 131 0.38 -11.15 -10.81
N GLN A 132 0.14 -10.00 -11.42
CA GLN A 132 0.17 -9.79 -12.86
C GLN A 132 1.56 -10.08 -13.43
N ARG A 133 1.60 -10.83 -14.55
CA ARG A 133 2.84 -11.16 -15.28
C ARG A 133 2.61 -10.99 -16.76
N VAL A 134 3.64 -10.50 -17.45
CA VAL A 134 3.69 -10.38 -18.90
C VAL A 134 4.47 -11.57 -19.45
N ASP A 135 3.91 -12.28 -20.44
CA ASP A 135 4.49 -13.45 -21.10
C ASP A 135 4.70 -13.25 -22.61
N PHE A 136 4.52 -12.03 -23.08
CA PHE A 136 4.68 -11.60 -24.48
C PHE A 136 5.65 -10.41 -24.54
N MET A 137 6.19 -10.11 -25.74
CA MET A 137 7.18 -9.02 -25.99
C MET A 137 8.61 -9.32 -25.47
N GLY A 138 9.01 -10.58 -25.32
CA GLY A 138 10.41 -11.00 -25.09
C GLY A 138 11.08 -10.26 -23.94
N GLU A 139 12.25 -9.65 -24.18
CA GLU A 139 13.07 -8.97 -23.16
C GLU A 139 12.31 -7.89 -22.36
N PHE A 140 11.32 -7.26 -22.98
CA PHE A 140 10.46 -6.32 -22.26
C PHE A 140 9.66 -7.00 -21.14
N ALA A 141 9.13 -8.22 -21.41
CA ALA A 141 8.40 -8.99 -20.41
C ALA A 141 9.27 -9.33 -19.21
N ASP A 142 10.52 -9.74 -19.46
CA ASP A 142 11.47 -10.06 -18.39
C ASP A 142 11.75 -8.83 -17.51
N ALA A 143 12.09 -7.70 -18.13
CA ALA A 143 12.34 -6.46 -17.44
C ALA A 143 11.11 -5.96 -16.65
N PHE A 144 9.92 -6.07 -17.24
CA PHE A 144 8.67 -5.69 -16.59
C PHE A 144 8.37 -6.59 -15.39
N ASN A 145 8.49 -7.90 -15.56
CA ASN A 145 8.25 -8.86 -14.48
C ASN A 145 9.26 -8.71 -13.33
N ASP A 146 10.52 -8.37 -13.64
CA ASP A 146 11.54 -8.05 -12.64
C ASP A 146 11.18 -6.80 -11.85
N MET A 147 10.75 -5.74 -12.53
CA MET A 147 10.27 -4.52 -11.88
C MET A 147 9.10 -4.81 -10.94
N VAL A 148 8.12 -5.63 -11.37
CA VAL A 148 6.97 -6.00 -10.53
C VAL A 148 7.42 -6.77 -9.28
N ARG A 149 8.35 -7.72 -9.41
CA ARG A 149 8.93 -8.45 -8.27
C ARG A 149 9.64 -7.52 -7.27
N GLN A 150 10.41 -6.56 -7.78
CA GLN A 150 11.10 -5.58 -6.93
C GLN A 150 10.12 -4.67 -6.19
N LEU A 151 9.06 -4.19 -6.85
CA LEU A 151 8.01 -3.39 -6.22
C LEU A 151 7.27 -4.16 -5.11
N GLU A 152 6.92 -5.41 -5.35
CA GLU A 152 6.29 -6.28 -4.36
C GLU A 152 7.19 -6.48 -3.13
N SER A 153 8.47 -6.79 -3.37
CA SER A 153 9.48 -6.98 -2.31
C SER A 153 9.70 -5.71 -1.49
N ALA A 154 9.85 -4.56 -2.15
CA ALA A 154 10.04 -3.26 -1.49
C ALA A 154 8.82 -2.89 -0.64
N ARG A 155 7.60 -3.10 -1.14
CA ARG A 155 6.37 -2.88 -0.39
C ARG A 155 6.29 -3.77 0.86
N LYS A 156 6.61 -5.06 0.71
CA LYS A 156 6.61 -6.00 1.85
C LYS A 156 7.62 -5.58 2.91
N ALA A 157 8.84 -5.22 2.52
CA ALA A 157 9.87 -4.74 3.43
C ALA A 157 9.45 -3.45 4.15
N LEU A 158 8.76 -2.54 3.45
CA LEU A 158 8.25 -1.30 4.05
C LEU A 158 7.20 -1.59 5.12
N VAL A 159 6.22 -2.47 4.83
CA VAL A 159 5.18 -2.87 5.79
C VAL A 159 5.80 -3.53 7.03
N GLU A 160 6.73 -4.47 6.84
CA GLU A 160 7.43 -5.13 7.93
C GLU A 160 8.25 -4.13 8.78
N SER A 161 8.89 -3.18 8.13
CA SER A 161 9.63 -2.09 8.80
C SER A 161 8.70 -1.19 9.60
N GLU A 162 7.55 -0.80 9.03
CA GLU A 162 6.55 0.03 9.72
C GLU A 162 5.98 -0.70 10.96
N GLU A 163 5.66 -1.99 10.84
CA GLU A 163 5.20 -2.79 11.98
C GLU A 163 6.27 -2.92 13.07
N ARG A 164 7.53 -3.10 12.66
CA ARG A 164 8.66 -3.13 13.61
C ARG A 164 8.80 -1.80 14.34
N TYR A 165 8.75 -0.68 13.61
CA TYR A 165 8.79 0.64 14.25
C TYR A 165 7.58 0.92 15.14
N ARG A 166 6.39 0.46 14.76
CA ARG A 166 5.19 0.53 15.62
C ARG A 166 5.39 -0.25 16.91
N THR A 167 5.90 -1.46 16.84
CA THR A 167 6.17 -2.30 18.02
C THR A 167 7.22 -1.68 18.92
N LEU A 168 8.35 -1.22 18.38
CA LEU A 168 9.39 -0.51 19.13
C LEU A 168 8.87 0.77 19.79
N ALA A 169 7.94 1.47 19.10
CA ALA A 169 7.32 2.68 19.62
C ALA A 169 6.13 2.42 20.58
N ALA A 170 5.78 1.15 20.86
CA ALA A 170 4.67 0.77 21.74
C ALA A 170 5.11 0.59 23.20
N ILE A 171 6.39 0.32 23.42
CA ILE A 171 6.96 -0.03 24.73
C ILE A 171 7.61 1.21 25.36
N ASP A 172 7.47 1.34 26.67
CA ASP A 172 8.26 2.26 27.48
C ASP A 172 9.66 1.68 27.71
N PRO A 173 10.74 2.36 27.28
CA PRO A 173 12.10 1.79 27.29
C PRO A 173 12.66 1.58 28.69
N LEU A 174 12.13 2.26 29.71
CA LEU A 174 12.59 2.11 31.10
C LEU A 174 11.98 0.88 31.74
N THR A 175 10.66 0.69 31.59
CA THR A 175 9.88 -0.28 32.35
C THR A 175 9.57 -1.56 31.57
N GLY A 176 9.67 -1.55 30.25
CA GLY A 176 9.27 -2.68 29.42
C GLY A 176 7.75 -2.86 29.28
N LEU A 177 6.96 -2.03 29.96
CA LEU A 177 5.50 -2.01 29.80
C LEU A 177 5.09 -1.28 28.52
N TYR A 178 3.84 -1.41 28.13
CA TYR A 178 3.32 -0.57 27.06
C TYR A 178 3.33 0.92 27.45
N ASN A 179 3.50 1.79 26.48
CA ASN A 179 3.42 3.21 26.67
C ASN A 179 1.98 3.74 26.52
N ARG A 180 1.76 5.00 26.88
CA ARG A 180 0.45 5.67 26.83
C ARG A 180 -0.21 5.59 25.43
N ARG A 181 0.55 5.71 24.34
CA ARG A 181 -0.01 5.65 22.98
C ARG A 181 -0.59 4.26 22.68
N TYR A 182 0.18 3.22 22.93
CA TYR A 182 -0.27 1.83 22.70
C TYR A 182 -1.45 1.46 23.61
N PHE A 183 -1.51 2.03 24.81
CA PHE A 183 -2.65 1.88 25.71
C PHE A 183 -3.96 2.28 25.01
N PHE A 184 -4.05 3.48 24.42
CA PHE A 184 -5.26 3.95 23.76
C PHE A 184 -5.64 3.06 22.57
N GLU A 185 -4.66 2.62 21.77
CA GLU A 185 -4.90 1.72 20.64
C GLU A 185 -5.50 0.37 21.10
N THR A 186 -5.00 -0.17 22.21
CA THR A 186 -5.47 -1.45 22.77
C THR A 186 -6.81 -1.31 23.49
N ALA A 187 -6.93 -0.28 24.34
CA ALA A 187 -8.16 0.01 25.06
C ALA A 187 -9.33 0.21 24.10
N LEU A 188 -9.15 0.91 22.98
CA LEU A 188 -10.20 1.12 21.98
C LEU A 188 -10.74 -0.21 21.44
N LYS A 189 -9.86 -1.15 21.14
CA LYS A 189 -10.25 -2.49 20.67
C LYS A 189 -11.03 -3.27 21.72
N GLU A 190 -10.56 -3.25 22.96
CA GLU A 190 -11.21 -3.97 24.07
C GLU A 190 -12.58 -3.36 24.42
N PHE A 191 -12.68 -2.03 24.47
CA PHE A 191 -13.94 -1.34 24.71
C PHE A 191 -14.96 -1.62 23.59
N TYR A 192 -14.52 -1.66 22.34
CA TYR A 192 -15.39 -2.02 21.23
C TYR A 192 -15.90 -3.47 21.32
N LYS A 193 -15.03 -4.43 21.69
CA LYS A 193 -15.43 -5.82 21.93
C LYS A 193 -16.42 -5.93 23.08
N ALA A 194 -16.19 -5.21 24.19
CA ALA A 194 -17.05 -5.21 25.35
C ALA A 194 -18.41 -4.62 25.04
N GLU A 195 -18.46 -3.49 24.29
CA GLU A 195 -19.72 -2.87 23.87
C GLU A 195 -20.59 -3.85 23.08
N ARG A 196 -20.03 -4.51 22.06
CA ARG A 196 -20.77 -5.48 21.23
C ARG A 196 -21.23 -6.71 21.98
N ALA A 197 -20.44 -7.18 22.94
CA ALA A 197 -20.69 -8.43 23.65
C ALA A 197 -21.40 -8.23 25.00
N SER A 198 -21.82 -7.01 25.36
CA SER A 198 -22.39 -6.67 26.69
C SER A 198 -21.46 -7.07 27.85
N ARG A 199 -20.13 -6.97 27.65
CA ARG A 199 -19.15 -7.35 28.66
C ARG A 199 -18.63 -6.16 29.42
N THR A 200 -18.04 -6.44 30.58
CA THR A 200 -17.43 -5.46 31.47
C THR A 200 -15.94 -5.30 31.19
N ILE A 201 -15.44 -4.08 31.35
CA ILE A 201 -14.00 -3.79 31.45
C ILE A 201 -13.77 -2.99 32.71
N ALA A 202 -12.76 -3.36 33.48
CA ALA A 202 -12.29 -2.51 34.56
C ALA A 202 -11.01 -1.77 34.13
N ILE A 203 -10.90 -0.50 34.52
CA ILE A 203 -9.70 0.32 34.40
C ILE A 203 -9.17 0.61 35.78
N VAL A 204 -7.88 0.33 35.97
CA VAL A 204 -7.17 0.64 37.20
C VAL A 204 -6.12 1.70 36.91
N MET A 205 -6.20 2.84 37.60
CA MET A 205 -5.14 3.84 37.64
C MET A 205 -4.31 3.60 38.92
N LEU A 206 -3.00 3.50 38.77
CA LEU A 206 -2.06 3.29 39.87
C LEU A 206 -1.01 4.40 39.86
N ASP A 207 -0.66 4.88 41.04
CA ASP A 207 0.38 5.90 41.26
C ASP A 207 1.23 5.48 42.46
N LEU A 208 2.55 5.63 42.35
CA LEU A 208 3.50 5.31 43.41
C LEU A 208 3.51 6.41 44.45
N ASP A 209 3.18 6.04 45.68
CA ASP A 209 3.10 7.00 46.78
C ASP A 209 4.47 7.60 47.10
N LEU A 210 4.52 8.95 47.18
CA LEU A 210 5.69 9.71 47.54
C LEU A 210 6.93 9.46 46.66
N PHE A 211 6.75 9.02 45.43
CA PHE A 211 7.85 8.65 44.50
C PHE A 211 8.84 9.81 44.29
N LYS A 212 8.35 11.06 44.26
CA LYS A 212 9.22 12.22 44.19
C LYS A 212 10.22 12.27 45.36
N ILE A 213 9.77 11.97 46.59
CA ILE A 213 10.66 11.93 47.77
C ILE A 213 11.71 10.83 47.59
N THR A 214 11.34 9.68 47.05
CA THR A 214 12.28 8.61 46.74
C THR A 214 13.38 9.09 45.78
N ASN A 215 13.03 9.83 44.75
CA ASN A 215 13.99 10.42 43.81
C ASN A 215 14.88 11.48 44.51
N ASP A 216 14.29 12.33 45.30
CA ASP A 216 15.00 13.43 45.98
C ASP A 216 16.02 12.88 47.03
N VAL A 217 15.70 11.79 47.72
CA VAL A 217 16.54 11.18 48.76
C VAL A 217 17.58 10.21 48.16
N HIS A 218 17.20 9.37 47.19
CA HIS A 218 18.02 8.26 46.70
C HIS A 218 18.59 8.48 45.28
N GLY A 219 18.17 9.55 44.62
CA GLY A 219 18.55 9.93 43.26
C GLY A 219 17.71 9.23 42.20
N HIS A 220 17.73 9.78 40.98
CA HIS A 220 16.93 9.30 39.84
C HIS A 220 17.23 7.84 39.42
N ALA A 221 18.49 7.41 39.58
CA ALA A 221 18.85 6.00 39.25
C ALA A 221 18.16 4.98 40.20
N ALA A 222 17.94 5.36 41.46
CA ALA A 222 17.17 4.55 42.41
C ALA A 222 15.67 4.58 42.08
N GLY A 223 15.13 5.74 41.70
CA GLY A 223 13.77 5.86 41.20
C GLY A 223 13.52 5.03 39.93
N ASP A 224 14.46 5.01 38.98
CA ASP A 224 14.39 4.14 37.79
C ASP A 224 14.38 2.65 38.16
N ALA A 225 15.16 2.24 39.19
CA ALA A 225 15.11 0.87 39.70
C ALA A 225 13.76 0.54 40.33
N VAL A 226 13.15 1.48 41.06
CA VAL A 226 11.79 1.35 41.61
C VAL A 226 10.78 1.15 40.48
N LEU A 227 10.79 1.99 39.45
CA LEU A 227 9.86 1.86 38.32
C LEU A 227 10.00 0.51 37.58
N LYS A 228 11.22 0.01 37.38
CA LYS A 228 11.47 -1.31 36.77
C LYS A 228 10.93 -2.45 37.64
N GLU A 229 11.21 -2.43 38.92
CA GLU A 229 10.78 -3.47 39.85
C GLU A 229 9.26 -3.50 40.01
N VAL A 230 8.63 -2.34 40.17
CA VAL A 230 7.17 -2.22 40.21
C VAL A 230 6.54 -2.76 38.93
N SER A 231 7.11 -2.44 37.78
CA SER A 231 6.61 -2.94 36.49
C SER A 231 6.70 -4.46 36.41
N ALA A 232 7.78 -5.08 36.88
CA ALA A 232 7.92 -6.53 36.94
C ALA A 232 6.86 -7.17 37.87
N ARG A 233 6.58 -6.55 39.05
CA ARG A 233 5.53 -6.99 39.97
C ARG A 233 4.13 -6.85 39.37
N LEU A 234 3.86 -5.78 38.62
CA LEU A 234 2.61 -5.61 37.88
C LEU A 234 2.41 -6.75 36.89
N VAL A 235 3.40 -7.03 36.03
CA VAL A 235 3.31 -8.11 35.04
C VAL A 235 3.07 -9.47 35.70
N ALA A 236 3.76 -9.75 36.81
CA ALA A 236 3.59 -11.00 37.56
C ALA A 236 2.20 -11.15 38.21
N ALA A 237 1.52 -10.04 38.51
CA ALA A 237 0.20 -10.01 39.10
C ALA A 237 -0.95 -10.06 38.06
N LEU A 238 -0.68 -9.93 36.78
CA LEU A 238 -1.67 -9.80 35.71
C LEU A 238 -1.76 -11.08 34.84
N ARG A 239 -2.88 -11.25 34.17
CA ARG A 239 -3.11 -12.32 33.20
C ARG A 239 -2.60 -11.88 31.84
N MET A 240 -2.44 -12.82 30.90
CA MET A 240 -2.05 -12.53 29.51
C MET A 240 -3.07 -11.64 28.77
N SER A 241 -4.36 -11.70 29.20
CA SER A 241 -5.42 -10.83 28.63
C SER A 241 -5.39 -9.41 29.14
N ASP A 242 -4.71 -9.17 30.27
CA ASP A 242 -4.67 -7.87 30.90
C ASP A 242 -3.55 -7.02 30.30
N THR A 243 -3.78 -5.72 30.19
CA THR A 243 -2.79 -4.82 29.61
C THR A 243 -2.33 -3.80 30.64
N ALA A 244 -1.04 -3.79 30.96
CA ALA A 244 -0.42 -2.78 31.80
C ALA A 244 0.39 -1.78 30.96
N CYS A 245 0.28 -0.52 31.31
CA CYS A 245 0.91 0.60 30.61
C CYS A 245 1.52 1.57 31.62
N ARG A 246 2.71 2.11 31.31
CA ARG A 246 3.21 3.29 31.97
C ARG A 246 2.58 4.52 31.34
N PHE A 247 1.73 5.20 32.09
CA PHE A 247 0.92 6.30 31.58
C PHE A 247 1.67 7.64 31.62
N GLY A 248 2.52 7.85 32.63
CA GLY A 248 3.41 9.00 32.77
C GLY A 248 4.21 8.89 34.06
N GLY A 249 5.40 9.46 34.17
CA GLY A 249 6.20 9.53 35.39
C GLY A 249 6.16 8.25 36.24
N GLU A 250 5.44 8.32 37.36
CA GLU A 250 5.17 7.26 38.32
C GLU A 250 3.75 6.64 38.20
N GLU A 251 3.02 7.00 37.14
CA GLU A 251 1.63 6.59 36.92
C GLU A 251 1.54 5.37 35.95
N PHE A 252 0.71 4.41 36.31
CA PHE A 252 0.41 3.23 35.52
C PHE A 252 -1.09 3.09 35.32
N VAL A 253 -1.49 2.58 34.15
CA VAL A 253 -2.89 2.26 33.84
C VAL A 253 -2.97 0.78 33.43
N ILE A 254 -3.99 0.08 33.94
CA ILE A 254 -4.22 -1.31 33.66
C ILE A 254 -5.63 -1.46 33.08
N VAL A 255 -5.75 -2.18 31.96
CA VAL A 255 -7.03 -2.60 31.40
C VAL A 255 -7.25 -4.08 31.74
N LEU A 256 -8.38 -4.36 32.34
CA LEU A 256 -8.81 -5.70 32.74
C LEU A 256 -10.08 -6.09 31.95
N PRO A 257 -9.96 -6.73 30.80
CA PRO A 257 -11.11 -7.19 30.03
C PRO A 257 -11.92 -8.25 30.80
N GLU A 258 -13.23 -8.26 30.58
CA GLU A 258 -14.17 -9.24 31.15
C GLU A 258 -14.05 -9.35 32.66
N THR A 259 -13.85 -8.22 33.35
CA THR A 259 -13.57 -8.18 34.78
C THR A 259 -14.56 -7.24 35.46
N SER A 260 -15.28 -7.74 36.47
CA SER A 260 -16.18 -6.92 37.30
C SER A 260 -15.39 -6.01 38.24
N ILE A 261 -16.07 -5.02 38.81
CA ILE A 261 -15.42 -4.07 39.73
C ILE A 261 -14.89 -4.76 40.97
N GLU A 262 -15.59 -5.78 41.47
CA GLU A 262 -15.18 -6.59 42.63
C GLU A 262 -13.92 -7.40 42.33
N GLN A 263 -13.87 -8.05 41.13
CA GLN A 263 -12.71 -8.80 40.70
C GLN A 263 -11.51 -7.88 40.46
N ALA A 264 -11.74 -6.70 39.88
CA ALA A 264 -10.71 -5.69 39.71
C ALA A 264 -10.18 -5.21 41.08
N GLY A 265 -11.02 -5.07 42.07
CA GLY A 265 -10.62 -4.78 43.44
C GLY A 265 -9.68 -5.83 44.03
N GLN A 266 -9.98 -7.11 43.82
CA GLN A 266 -9.09 -8.22 44.28
C GLN A 266 -7.72 -8.19 43.55
N ILE A 267 -7.73 -7.90 42.24
CA ILE A 267 -6.49 -7.77 41.45
C ILE A 267 -5.69 -6.56 41.95
N ALA A 268 -6.33 -5.41 42.14
CA ALA A 268 -5.70 -4.18 42.61
C ALA A 268 -5.09 -4.34 44.00
N GLU A 269 -5.80 -5.00 44.95
CA GLU A 269 -5.25 -5.31 46.29
C GLU A 269 -4.06 -6.26 46.22
N ARG A 270 -4.10 -7.26 45.33
CA ARG A 270 -2.96 -8.16 45.10
C ARG A 270 -1.73 -7.39 44.59
N ILE A 271 -1.94 -6.45 43.67
CA ILE A 271 -0.88 -5.58 43.15
C ILE A 271 -0.33 -4.70 44.28
N ARG A 272 -1.20 -3.99 45.00
CA ARG A 272 -0.85 -3.12 46.11
C ARG A 272 0.01 -3.85 47.17
N HIS A 273 -0.46 -5.00 47.63
CA HIS A 273 0.28 -5.83 48.57
C HIS A 273 1.61 -6.37 48.00
N GLY A 274 1.65 -6.72 46.71
CA GLY A 274 2.87 -7.13 46.04
C GLY A 274 3.92 -6.00 45.97
N ILE A 275 3.49 -4.76 45.87
CA ILE A 275 4.39 -3.60 45.91
C ILE A 275 4.87 -3.33 47.33
N GLU A 276 3.96 -3.29 48.29
CA GLU A 276 4.23 -2.98 49.71
C GLU A 276 5.13 -4.00 50.43
N ARG A 277 4.88 -5.30 50.22
CA ARG A 277 5.47 -6.38 51.06
C ARG A 277 6.98 -6.56 50.93
N THR A 278 7.57 -6.14 49.84
CA THR A 278 8.98 -6.42 49.57
C THR A 278 9.70 -5.11 49.23
N PRO A 279 10.64 -4.70 50.08
CA PRO A 279 11.47 -3.51 49.81
C PRO A 279 12.23 -3.65 48.47
N ILE A 280 12.45 -2.53 47.82
CA ILE A 280 13.22 -2.49 46.56
C ILE A 280 14.67 -2.14 46.91
N ILE A 281 15.60 -2.96 46.46
CA ILE A 281 17.02 -2.80 46.76
C ILE A 281 17.75 -2.32 45.51
N HIS A 282 18.44 -1.17 45.63
CA HIS A 282 19.33 -0.66 44.58
C HIS A 282 20.68 -0.21 45.19
N GLY A 283 21.74 -0.99 44.88
CA GLY A 283 23.05 -0.75 45.53
C GLY A 283 22.97 -0.91 47.05
N ARG A 284 23.22 0.15 47.77
CA ARG A 284 23.11 0.20 49.24
C ARG A 284 21.77 0.75 49.77
N HIS A 285 20.88 1.15 48.87
CA HIS A 285 19.60 1.73 49.24
C HIS A 285 18.53 0.64 49.32
N VAL A 286 17.78 0.69 50.42
CA VAL A 286 16.58 -0.13 50.66
C VAL A 286 15.40 0.81 50.69
N MET A 287 14.43 0.64 49.82
CA MET A 287 13.33 1.56 49.61
C MET A 287 12.00 0.83 49.83
N ASP A 288 11.23 1.32 50.78
CA ASP A 288 9.85 0.90 51.06
C ASP A 288 8.93 1.76 50.19
N ILE A 289 8.26 1.11 49.26
CA ILE A 289 7.38 1.77 48.27
C ILE A 289 5.97 1.26 48.45
N THR A 290 5.01 2.18 48.43
CA THR A 290 3.58 1.84 48.39
C THR A 290 2.94 2.45 47.13
N ALA A 291 1.74 2.02 46.82
CA ALA A 291 0.95 2.55 45.72
C ALA A 291 -0.50 2.76 46.13
N SER A 292 -1.07 3.81 45.59
CA SER A 292 -2.51 4.07 45.63
C SER A 292 -3.14 3.67 44.34
N LEU A 293 -4.33 3.07 44.36
CA LEU A 293 -5.02 2.60 43.18
C LEU A 293 -6.47 3.08 43.12
N GLY A 294 -6.89 3.51 41.95
CA GLY A 294 -8.28 3.89 41.68
C GLY A 294 -8.88 3.04 40.58
N ILE A 295 -10.09 2.58 40.78
CA ILE A 295 -10.77 1.64 39.85
C ILE A 295 -12.04 2.28 39.31
N SER A 296 -12.26 2.13 38.01
CA SER A 296 -13.54 2.40 37.35
C SER A 296 -13.95 1.23 36.48
N GLN A 297 -15.26 1.15 36.17
CA GLN A 297 -15.80 0.10 35.32
C GLN A 297 -16.48 0.73 34.09
N PHE A 298 -16.30 0.10 32.94
CA PHE A 298 -17.09 0.31 31.75
C PHE A 298 -17.98 -0.93 31.51
N GLN A 299 -19.27 -0.72 31.26
CA GLN A 299 -20.21 -1.74 30.91
C GLN A 299 -20.66 -1.56 29.46
N GLY A 300 -20.44 -2.57 28.64
CA GLY A 300 -20.96 -2.60 27.28
C GLY A 300 -22.48 -2.82 27.25
N ALA A 301 -23.15 -2.19 26.30
CA ALA A 301 -24.60 -2.21 26.17
C ALA A 301 -25.13 -3.28 25.21
N GLY A 302 -24.27 -4.03 24.54
CA GLY A 302 -24.68 -4.99 23.49
C GLY A 302 -25.14 -4.30 22.20
N SER A 303 -24.57 -3.16 21.89
CA SER A 303 -24.93 -2.34 20.75
C SER A 303 -23.78 -2.20 19.77
N ASP A 304 -24.08 -1.83 18.52
CA ASP A 304 -23.07 -1.48 17.52
C ASP A 304 -22.66 0.01 17.63
N ARG A 305 -22.78 0.61 18.80
CA ARG A 305 -22.35 1.97 19.05
C ARG A 305 -20.84 2.10 18.78
N ILE A 306 -20.43 3.15 18.10
CA ILE A 306 -19.03 3.45 17.87
C ILE A 306 -18.39 3.94 19.18
N ILE A 307 -17.45 3.19 19.68
CA ILE A 307 -16.60 3.57 20.80
C ILE A 307 -15.55 4.57 20.29
N SER A 308 -15.31 5.60 21.06
CA SER A 308 -14.33 6.66 20.79
C SER A 308 -13.30 6.80 21.92
N GLU A 309 -12.20 7.49 21.66
CA GLU A 309 -11.23 7.84 22.70
C GLU A 309 -11.86 8.57 23.88
N LYS A 310 -12.91 9.36 23.65
CA LYS A 310 -13.65 10.04 24.75
C LYS A 310 -14.31 9.07 25.74
N ASP A 311 -14.68 7.88 25.30
CA ASP A 311 -15.26 6.88 26.21
C ASP A 311 -14.16 6.28 27.10
N ILE A 312 -12.97 6.09 26.54
CA ILE A 312 -11.78 5.65 27.28
C ILE A 312 -11.35 6.74 28.26
N ASP A 313 -11.25 7.99 27.82
CA ASP A 313 -10.90 9.13 28.67
C ASP A 313 -11.87 9.29 29.85
N ARG A 314 -13.17 9.06 29.63
CA ARG A 314 -14.17 9.06 30.72
C ARG A 314 -13.92 7.96 31.75
N ALA A 315 -13.56 6.75 31.29
CA ALA A 315 -13.23 5.64 32.18
C ALA A 315 -11.96 5.92 32.97
N ILE A 316 -10.90 6.43 32.32
CA ILE A 316 -9.66 6.86 32.97
C ILE A 316 -9.95 7.97 33.98
N SER A 317 -10.71 8.99 33.61
CA SER A 317 -11.04 10.11 34.53
C SER A 317 -11.82 9.65 35.76
N ARG A 318 -12.67 8.62 35.65
CA ARG A 318 -13.34 8.01 36.81
C ARG A 318 -12.34 7.25 37.68
N ALA A 319 -11.43 6.48 37.10
CA ALA A 319 -10.37 5.78 37.82
C ALA A 319 -9.43 6.77 38.52
N ASP A 320 -9.08 7.87 37.87
CA ASP A 320 -8.26 8.93 38.45
C ASP A 320 -8.95 9.62 39.63
N LYS A 321 -10.26 9.91 39.56
CA LYS A 321 -11.04 10.40 40.70
C LYS A 321 -11.04 9.44 41.89
N ALA A 322 -11.09 8.12 41.62
CA ALA A 322 -10.96 7.10 42.64
C ALA A 322 -9.54 7.09 43.24
N LEU A 323 -8.51 7.17 42.41
CA LEU A 323 -7.12 7.27 42.84
C LEU A 323 -6.90 8.48 43.73
N TYR A 324 -7.46 9.64 43.39
CA TYR A 324 -7.40 10.83 44.24
C TYR A 324 -8.05 10.58 45.60
N LYS A 325 -9.18 9.86 45.68
CA LYS A 325 -9.79 9.46 46.96
C LYS A 325 -8.86 8.54 47.75
N ALA A 326 -8.20 7.57 47.13
CA ALA A 326 -7.23 6.69 47.76
C ALA A 326 -6.06 7.48 48.36
N LYS A 327 -5.50 8.42 47.60
CA LYS A 327 -4.42 9.29 48.10
C LYS A 327 -4.84 10.14 49.33
N ASN A 328 -6.07 10.64 49.31
CA ASN A 328 -6.61 11.46 50.45
C ASN A 328 -7.03 10.60 51.64
N ALA A 329 -7.32 9.31 51.46
CA ALA A 329 -7.65 8.39 52.57
C ALA A 329 -6.42 7.86 53.34
N GLY A 330 -5.23 8.37 53.06
CA GLY A 330 -3.99 7.98 53.71
C GLY A 330 -3.00 7.25 52.85
N ARG A 331 -3.27 7.14 51.52
CA ARG A 331 -2.46 6.39 50.57
C ARG A 331 -2.44 4.88 50.78
N ASN A 332 -1.62 4.13 50.03
CA ASN A 332 -1.47 2.67 50.15
C ASN A 332 -2.82 1.97 50.28
N THR A 333 -3.76 2.29 49.41
CA THR A 333 -5.13 1.77 49.43
C THR A 333 -5.76 1.75 48.06
N VAL A 334 -6.84 0.99 47.92
CA VAL A 334 -7.65 0.90 46.73
C VAL A 334 -8.97 1.65 46.93
N ALA A 335 -9.37 2.46 45.94
CA ALA A 335 -10.65 3.14 45.96
C ALA A 335 -11.43 2.89 44.65
N PHE A 336 -12.73 3.08 44.69
CA PHE A 336 -13.64 2.75 43.57
C PHE A 336 -14.42 4.00 43.15
N CYS A 337 -14.66 4.05 41.84
CA CYS A 337 -15.62 4.93 41.21
C CYS A 337 -16.50 4.09 40.25
N PRO A 338 -17.73 3.71 40.67
CA PRO A 338 -18.60 2.91 39.87
C PRO A 338 -19.05 3.61 38.57
#